data_5f212ecb69524edd1ba411543fcc089d
#
_entry.id   5f212ecb69524edd1ba411543fcc089d
#
_cell.length_a   1.000
_cell.length_b   1.000
_cell.length_c   1.000
_cell.angle_alpha   90.00
_cell.angle_beta   90.00
_cell.angle_gamma   90.00
#
_symmetry.space_group_name_H-M   'P 1'
#
loop_
_entity.id
_entity.type
_entity.pdbx_description
1 polymer ?
#
loop_
_entity_poly.entity_id
_entity_poly.type
_entity_poly.pdbx_seq_one_letter_code
_entity_poly.pdbx_strand_id
1 'polypeptide(L)'
;MGDNCRMSKVSIRFFNDKEVRAVWNEQESKWFFSVLDIVGVLNNQEDYEKNRNYWKYLKAKLKKEGNQLGSVTTQLKLTAPDGKKRLSNVMDYNQVIELAKNFPNTKSTKFIEWFTYSDETIDGKSKTKAYALFESSLLENFEVGTINGLKQIHGYLFGGLYDFAGKIRTVNISKGGFSFAAAEFLIQTLETIEKMSEETFDDIVNKYVEMNIAHPFREGNGRTTRIWLDLILKKQLKKCIDWSLINKNTYLLAMEKSVVDSTEIKILLKNALTDKINDREMFMKGIDYSYYYEEIDNNV
;
A
#
# COMPACT_ATOMS: atom_id res chain seq x y z
N MET A 1 16.01 0.20 32.88
CA MET A 1 16.64 0.06 31.55
C MET A 1 15.55 -0.47 30.64
N GLY A 2 14.89 0.43 29.90
CA GLY A 2 13.78 0.06 29.03
C GLY A 2 14.32 -0.55 27.74
N ASP A 3 13.92 -1.77 27.45
CA ASP A 3 14.08 -2.40 26.14
C ASP A 3 13.35 -1.54 25.09
N ASN A 4 14.09 -0.66 24.44
CA ASN A 4 13.68 -0.05 23.19
C ASN A 4 13.66 -1.17 22.13
N CYS A 5 12.60 -1.95 22.10
CA CYS A 5 12.31 -2.85 21.00
C CYS A 5 12.06 -1.98 19.77
N ARG A 6 13.15 -1.62 19.05
CA ARG A 6 13.09 -0.99 17.74
C ARG A 6 12.37 -1.96 16.82
N MET A 7 11.09 -1.70 16.59
CA MET A 7 10.29 -2.51 15.68
C MET A 7 10.88 -2.41 14.29
N SER A 8 11.23 -3.55 13.70
CA SER A 8 11.73 -3.61 12.33
C SER A 8 10.68 -3.04 11.37
N LYS A 9 11.11 -2.18 10.45
CA LYS A 9 10.23 -1.71 9.36
C LYS A 9 9.91 -2.89 8.47
N VAL A 10 8.65 -3.03 8.10
CA VAL A 10 8.18 -4.05 7.15
C VAL A 10 7.55 -3.38 5.95
N SER A 11 7.60 -4.02 4.80
CA SER A 11 6.97 -3.55 3.56
C SER A 11 6.47 -4.76 2.77
N ILE A 12 5.43 -4.55 1.97
CA ILE A 12 4.96 -5.51 0.99
C ILE A 12 4.95 -4.79 -0.36
N ARG A 13 5.62 -5.39 -1.34
CA ARG A 13 5.60 -4.93 -2.73
C ARG A 13 4.77 -5.91 -3.55
N PHE A 14 4.07 -5.41 -4.55
CA PHE A 14 3.24 -6.24 -5.42
C PHE A 14 3.85 -6.30 -6.82
N PHE A 15 3.95 -7.50 -7.36
CA PHE A 15 4.30 -7.74 -8.74
C PHE A 15 3.32 -8.74 -9.34
N ASN A 16 2.57 -8.34 -10.38
CA ASN A 16 1.50 -9.13 -10.97
C ASN A 16 0.56 -9.70 -9.90
N ASP A 17 0.04 -8.83 -9.03
CA ASP A 17 -0.88 -9.14 -7.93
C ASP A 17 -0.33 -10.08 -6.83
N LYS A 18 0.98 -10.38 -6.86
CA LYS A 18 1.63 -11.24 -5.87
C LYS A 18 2.50 -10.45 -4.91
N GLU A 19 2.38 -10.77 -3.63
CA GLU A 19 3.12 -10.10 -2.56
C GLU A 19 4.59 -10.51 -2.54
N VAL A 20 5.48 -9.53 -2.39
CA VAL A 20 6.89 -9.68 -2.06
C VAL A 20 7.14 -8.99 -0.73
N ARG A 21 7.22 -9.75 0.35
CA ARG A 21 7.45 -9.22 1.71
C ARG A 21 8.89 -8.77 1.87
N ALA A 22 9.07 -7.65 2.54
CA ALA A 22 10.36 -7.07 2.86
C ALA A 22 10.45 -6.66 4.34
N VAL A 23 11.67 -6.65 4.87
CA VAL A 23 11.99 -6.17 6.22
C VAL A 23 13.24 -5.29 6.16
N TRP A 24 13.20 -4.17 6.86
CA TRP A 24 14.35 -3.30 7.02
C TRP A 24 15.27 -3.82 8.12
N ASN A 25 16.55 -3.97 7.81
CA ASN A 25 17.59 -4.29 8.79
C ASN A 25 18.28 -2.99 9.22
N GLU A 26 18.07 -2.56 10.47
CA GLU A 26 18.64 -1.33 11.02
C GLU A 26 20.18 -1.39 11.11
N GLN A 27 20.76 -2.56 11.36
CA GLN A 27 22.22 -2.72 11.51
C GLN A 27 22.93 -2.54 10.18
N GLU A 28 22.33 -3.05 9.09
CA GLU A 28 22.89 -2.98 7.74
C GLU A 28 22.33 -1.77 6.94
N SER A 29 21.35 -1.08 7.49
CA SER A 29 20.67 0.08 6.85
C SER A 29 20.18 -0.23 5.44
N LYS A 30 19.57 -1.41 5.24
CA LYS A 30 19.03 -1.86 3.95
C LYS A 30 17.82 -2.77 4.08
N TRP A 31 17.06 -2.85 3.00
CA TRP A 31 15.93 -3.76 2.86
C TRP A 31 16.39 -5.17 2.52
N PHE A 32 15.70 -6.15 3.11
CA PHE A 32 15.81 -7.56 2.77
C PHE A 32 14.46 -8.09 2.34
N PHE A 33 14.43 -8.87 1.28
CA PHE A 33 13.23 -9.38 0.60
C PHE A 33 13.10 -10.88 0.76
N SER A 34 11.87 -11.39 0.91
CA SER A 34 11.57 -12.81 1.03
C SER A 34 11.95 -13.57 -0.23
N VAL A 35 12.89 -14.51 -0.12
CA VAL A 35 13.31 -15.35 -1.26
C VAL A 35 12.17 -16.18 -1.80
N LEU A 36 11.32 -16.75 -0.93
CA LEU A 36 10.22 -17.61 -1.37
C LEU A 36 9.13 -16.83 -2.09
N ASP A 37 8.90 -15.57 -1.71
CA ASP A 37 7.93 -14.72 -2.39
C ASP A 37 8.45 -14.38 -3.81
N ILE A 38 9.75 -14.00 -3.93
CA ILE A 38 10.40 -13.73 -5.21
C ILE A 38 10.34 -14.96 -6.12
N VAL A 39 10.66 -16.14 -5.60
CA VAL A 39 10.59 -17.42 -6.34
C VAL A 39 9.15 -17.68 -6.79
N GLY A 40 8.15 -17.42 -5.93
CA GLY A 40 6.74 -17.57 -6.24
C GLY A 40 6.30 -16.66 -7.36
N VAL A 41 6.69 -15.39 -7.30
CA VAL A 41 6.40 -14.37 -8.32
C VAL A 41 7.02 -14.76 -9.67
N LEU A 42 8.30 -15.10 -9.69
CA LEU A 42 9.04 -15.43 -10.92
C LEU A 42 8.56 -16.76 -11.56
N ASN A 43 8.09 -17.72 -10.76
CA ASN A 43 7.50 -18.97 -11.25
C ASN A 43 5.99 -18.85 -11.53
N ASN A 44 5.36 -17.73 -11.19
CA ASN A 44 3.90 -17.59 -11.20
C ASN A 44 3.20 -18.69 -10.37
N GLN A 45 3.73 -18.98 -9.17
CA GLN A 45 3.29 -20.06 -8.29
C GLN A 45 2.92 -19.54 -6.91
N GLU A 46 1.72 -19.88 -6.44
CA GLU A 46 1.20 -19.46 -5.11
C GLU A 46 1.44 -20.50 -4.01
N ASP A 47 1.65 -21.75 -4.40
CA ASP A 47 1.89 -22.84 -3.47
C ASP A 47 3.27 -22.69 -2.80
N TYR A 48 3.25 -22.45 -1.48
CA TYR A 48 4.43 -22.24 -0.67
C TYR A 48 5.39 -23.45 -0.67
N GLU A 49 4.86 -24.69 -0.65
CA GLU A 49 5.71 -25.89 -0.65
C GLU A 49 6.42 -26.08 -1.99
N LYS A 50 5.71 -25.82 -3.10
CA LYS A 50 6.31 -25.84 -4.44
C LYS A 50 7.41 -24.80 -4.56
N ASN A 51 7.20 -23.59 -4.09
CA ASN A 51 8.21 -22.53 -4.07
C ASN A 51 9.41 -22.92 -3.22
N ARG A 52 9.20 -23.51 -2.04
CA ARG A 52 10.26 -24.02 -1.16
C ARG A 52 11.07 -25.13 -1.83
N ASN A 53 10.43 -26.07 -2.50
CA ASN A 53 11.09 -27.15 -3.20
C ASN A 53 11.88 -26.66 -4.41
N TYR A 54 11.34 -25.72 -5.17
CA TYR A 54 12.04 -25.07 -6.27
C TYR A 54 13.26 -24.30 -5.77
N TRP A 55 13.15 -23.57 -4.66
CA TRP A 55 14.29 -22.87 -4.06
C TRP A 55 15.39 -23.84 -3.61
N LYS A 56 15.05 -24.99 -3.02
CA LYS A 56 16.04 -26.05 -2.69
C LYS A 56 16.77 -26.53 -3.93
N TYR A 57 16.04 -26.81 -4.99
CA TYR A 57 16.61 -27.22 -6.28
C TYR A 57 17.54 -26.14 -6.85
N LEU A 58 17.09 -24.90 -6.90
CA LEU A 58 17.86 -23.78 -7.44
C LEU A 58 19.15 -23.54 -6.65
N LYS A 59 19.11 -23.61 -5.32
CA LYS A 59 20.31 -23.53 -4.48
C LYS A 59 21.33 -24.61 -4.81
N ALA A 60 20.88 -25.84 -4.97
CA ALA A 60 21.75 -26.95 -5.30
C ALA A 60 22.40 -26.78 -6.69
N LYS A 61 21.63 -26.28 -7.66
CA LYS A 61 22.12 -25.95 -9.01
C LYS A 61 23.17 -24.85 -8.96
N LEU A 62 22.87 -23.72 -8.32
CA LEU A 62 23.78 -22.56 -8.17
C LEU A 62 25.11 -22.97 -7.50
N LYS A 63 25.04 -23.81 -6.46
CA LYS A 63 26.24 -24.32 -5.79
C LYS A 63 27.13 -25.17 -6.73
N LYS A 64 26.51 -26.00 -7.57
CA LYS A 64 27.28 -26.80 -8.57
C LYS A 64 27.95 -25.91 -9.62
N GLU A 65 27.34 -24.77 -9.95
CA GLU A 65 27.84 -23.78 -10.90
C GLU A 65 28.89 -22.83 -10.28
N GLY A 66 29.27 -23.03 -9.00
CA GLY A 66 30.20 -22.17 -8.29
C GLY A 66 29.61 -20.81 -7.89
N ASN A 67 28.31 -20.61 -8.04
CA ASN A 67 27.63 -19.38 -7.66
C ASN A 67 27.30 -19.36 -6.16
N GLN A 68 27.77 -18.32 -5.47
CA GLN A 68 27.63 -18.22 -4.01
C GLN A 68 26.24 -17.74 -3.57
N LEU A 69 25.36 -17.31 -4.51
CA LEU A 69 24.06 -16.72 -4.20
C LEU A 69 23.20 -17.62 -3.27
N GLY A 70 23.25 -18.94 -3.45
CA GLY A 70 22.53 -19.89 -2.63
C GLY A 70 23.08 -20.09 -1.20
N SER A 71 24.33 -19.70 -0.94
CA SER A 71 25.00 -19.81 0.37
C SER A 71 24.97 -18.51 1.18
N VAL A 72 24.67 -17.36 0.56
CA VAL A 72 24.75 -16.01 1.17
C VAL A 72 23.37 -15.50 1.62
N THR A 73 22.37 -16.38 1.78
CA THR A 73 21.07 -15.95 2.28
C THR A 73 21.12 -15.64 3.76
N THR A 74 20.70 -14.43 4.12
CA THR A 74 20.44 -14.03 5.51
C THR A 74 19.11 -14.61 5.98
N GLN A 75 18.95 -14.86 7.28
CA GLN A 75 17.70 -15.28 7.89
C GLN A 75 17.15 -14.16 8.78
N LEU A 76 15.99 -13.66 8.46
CA LEU A 76 15.26 -12.66 9.24
C LEU A 76 13.83 -13.12 9.53
N LYS A 77 13.23 -12.57 10.59
CA LYS A 77 11.84 -12.86 10.93
C LYS A 77 10.91 -12.05 10.02
N LEU A 78 10.09 -12.75 9.23
CA LEU A 78 9.00 -12.18 8.44
C LEU A 78 7.65 -12.62 9.00
N THR A 79 6.65 -11.76 8.89
CA THR A 79 5.27 -12.10 9.26
C THR A 79 4.68 -13.01 8.18
N ALA A 80 4.24 -14.19 8.58
CA ALA A 80 3.56 -15.14 7.71
C ALA A 80 2.07 -14.76 7.54
N PRO A 81 1.35 -15.33 6.54
CA PRO A 81 -0.07 -15.04 6.30
C PRO A 81 -0.97 -15.29 7.51
N ASP A 82 -0.57 -16.19 8.42
CA ASP A 82 -1.26 -16.48 9.69
C ASP A 82 -0.91 -15.49 10.83
N GLY A 83 -0.20 -14.40 10.52
CA GLY A 83 0.22 -13.36 11.46
C GLY A 83 1.42 -13.73 12.35
N LYS A 84 1.95 -14.96 12.27
CA LYS A 84 3.09 -15.39 13.08
C LYS A 84 4.42 -15.01 12.45
N LYS A 85 5.35 -14.51 13.26
CA LYS A 85 6.72 -14.22 12.81
C LYS A 85 7.55 -15.50 12.72
N ARG A 86 8.08 -15.80 11.53
CA ARG A 86 8.92 -16.96 11.25
C ARG A 86 10.24 -16.57 10.61
N LEU A 87 11.33 -17.29 10.96
CA LEU A 87 12.61 -17.15 10.28
C LEU A 87 12.44 -17.56 8.81
N SER A 88 12.83 -16.67 7.93
CA SER A 88 12.73 -16.82 6.48
C SER A 88 14.04 -16.45 5.83
N ASN A 89 14.39 -17.15 4.75
CA ASN A 89 15.52 -16.75 3.92
C ASN A 89 15.18 -15.43 3.21
N VAL A 90 16.07 -14.48 3.33
CA VAL A 90 15.95 -13.17 2.73
C VAL A 90 17.20 -12.79 1.95
N MET A 91 17.05 -11.91 0.99
CA MET A 91 18.11 -11.37 0.15
C MET A 91 18.03 -9.85 0.10
N ASP A 92 19.17 -9.19 0.02
CA ASP A 92 19.23 -7.77 -0.23
C ASP A 92 18.92 -7.44 -1.71
N TYR A 93 18.85 -6.15 -2.03
CA TYR A 93 18.49 -5.66 -3.36
C TYR A 93 19.34 -6.27 -4.50
N ASN A 94 20.66 -6.29 -4.34
CA ASN A 94 21.56 -6.80 -5.38
C ASN A 94 21.43 -8.33 -5.56
N GLN A 95 21.27 -9.04 -4.45
CA GLN A 95 21.08 -10.50 -4.45
C GLN A 95 19.75 -10.88 -5.12
N VAL A 96 18.69 -10.07 -4.95
CA VAL A 96 17.39 -10.28 -5.61
C VAL A 96 17.53 -10.17 -7.12
N ILE A 97 18.23 -9.14 -7.62
CA ILE A 97 18.48 -8.97 -9.05
C ILE A 97 19.27 -10.16 -9.62
N GLU A 98 20.31 -10.60 -8.92
CA GLU A 98 21.11 -11.76 -9.32
C GLU A 98 20.28 -13.06 -9.30
N LEU A 99 19.40 -13.24 -8.31
CA LEU A 99 18.49 -14.37 -8.26
C LEU A 99 17.55 -14.36 -9.48
N ALA A 100 16.95 -13.21 -9.81
CA ALA A 100 16.00 -13.09 -10.92
C ALA A 100 16.61 -13.47 -12.28
N LYS A 101 17.90 -13.19 -12.51
CA LYS A 101 18.62 -13.58 -13.73
C LYS A 101 18.67 -15.10 -13.97
N ASN A 102 18.41 -15.92 -12.95
CA ASN A 102 18.38 -17.39 -13.08
C ASN A 102 17.02 -17.93 -13.54
N PHE A 103 16.07 -17.06 -13.84
CA PHE A 103 14.74 -17.40 -14.36
C PHE A 103 14.63 -17.07 -15.86
N PRO A 104 13.62 -17.61 -16.58
CA PRO A 104 13.43 -17.31 -18.01
C PRO A 104 13.36 -15.80 -18.29
N ASN A 105 14.08 -15.34 -19.32
CA ASN A 105 14.29 -13.93 -19.65
C ASN A 105 13.00 -13.09 -19.70
N THR A 106 11.93 -13.64 -20.28
CA THR A 106 10.66 -12.89 -20.41
C THR A 106 10.03 -12.45 -19.09
N LYS A 107 10.21 -13.26 -18.03
CA LYS A 107 9.69 -12.94 -16.68
C LYS A 107 10.70 -12.16 -15.85
N SER A 108 11.98 -12.56 -15.92
CA SER A 108 13.03 -11.91 -15.14
C SER A 108 13.25 -10.46 -15.53
N THR A 109 13.21 -10.13 -16.82
CA THR A 109 13.36 -8.74 -17.30
C THR A 109 12.29 -7.83 -16.72
N LYS A 110 11.01 -8.19 -16.87
CA LYS A 110 9.89 -7.41 -16.33
C LYS A 110 9.98 -7.26 -14.80
N PHE A 111 10.35 -8.36 -14.10
CA PHE A 111 10.53 -8.32 -12.65
C PHE A 111 11.69 -7.40 -12.25
N ILE A 112 12.85 -7.48 -12.91
CA ILE A 112 14.02 -6.65 -12.62
C ILE A 112 13.71 -5.18 -12.88
N GLU A 113 13.05 -4.84 -13.99
CA GLU A 113 12.61 -3.47 -14.29
C GLU A 113 11.70 -2.93 -13.20
N TRP A 114 10.65 -3.67 -12.85
CA TRP A 114 9.76 -3.29 -11.76
C TRP A 114 10.50 -3.14 -10.43
N PHE A 115 11.35 -4.10 -10.07
CA PHE A 115 12.06 -4.10 -8.80
C PHE A 115 13.06 -2.94 -8.69
N THR A 116 13.71 -2.59 -9.82
CA THR A 116 14.71 -1.53 -9.87
C THR A 116 14.10 -0.14 -9.84
N TYR A 117 12.99 0.08 -10.54
CA TYR A 117 12.45 1.42 -10.77
C TYR A 117 11.20 1.75 -9.98
N SER A 118 10.57 0.81 -9.28
CA SER A 118 9.32 1.07 -8.56
C SER A 118 9.44 2.20 -7.52
N ASP A 119 10.55 2.30 -6.82
CA ASP A 119 10.77 3.33 -5.80
C ASP A 119 11.11 4.71 -6.40
N GLU A 120 11.54 4.78 -7.65
CA GLU A 120 11.86 6.02 -8.37
C GLU A 120 10.64 6.70 -8.97
N THR A 121 9.54 5.98 -9.10
CA THR A 121 8.27 6.53 -9.59
C THR A 121 7.70 7.55 -8.61
N ILE A 122 6.77 8.39 -9.10
CA ILE A 122 6.03 9.31 -8.23
C ILE A 122 5.31 8.53 -7.12
N ASP A 123 4.72 7.37 -7.46
CA ASP A 123 4.04 6.53 -6.49
C ASP A 123 4.99 5.94 -5.45
N GLY A 124 6.16 5.46 -5.85
CA GLY A 124 7.18 4.96 -4.92
C GLY A 124 7.69 6.04 -3.96
N LYS A 125 7.98 7.23 -4.50
CA LYS A 125 8.40 8.39 -3.68
C LYS A 125 7.28 8.85 -2.73
N SER A 126 6.04 8.92 -3.21
CA SER A 126 4.89 9.26 -2.38
C SER A 126 4.62 8.19 -1.31
N LYS A 127 4.78 6.91 -1.62
CA LYS A 127 4.66 5.80 -0.65
C LYS A 127 5.69 5.91 0.46
N THR A 128 6.93 6.26 0.13
CA THR A 128 7.98 6.53 1.13
C THR A 128 7.58 7.67 2.07
N LYS A 129 6.97 8.74 1.54
CA LYS A 129 6.41 9.82 2.36
C LYS A 129 5.25 9.35 3.24
N ALA A 130 4.37 8.48 2.74
CA ALA A 130 3.29 7.91 3.54
C ALA A 130 3.83 7.12 4.75
N TYR A 131 4.88 6.32 4.58
CA TYR A 131 5.54 5.67 5.71
C TYR A 131 6.09 6.69 6.72
N ALA A 132 6.81 7.71 6.26
CA ALA A 132 7.35 8.75 7.12
C ALA A 132 6.25 9.53 7.86
N LEU A 133 5.11 9.74 7.23
CA LEU A 133 3.95 10.39 7.84
C LEU A 133 3.42 9.61 9.05
N PHE A 134 3.31 8.28 8.93
CA PHE A 134 2.89 7.41 10.03
C PHE A 134 3.97 7.16 11.09
N GLU A 135 5.24 7.29 10.74
CA GLU A 135 6.37 7.18 11.68
C GLU A 135 6.60 8.46 12.50
N SER A 136 6.12 9.58 11.99
CA SER A 136 6.22 10.88 12.66
C SER A 136 4.92 11.22 13.40
N SER A 137 4.98 12.19 14.30
CA SER A 137 3.78 12.75 14.95
C SER A 137 3.03 13.77 14.07
N LEU A 138 3.37 13.91 12.79
CA LEU A 138 2.78 14.93 11.91
C LEU A 138 1.28 14.73 11.70
N LEU A 139 0.81 13.48 11.63
CA LEU A 139 -0.62 13.17 11.52
C LEU A 139 -1.45 13.75 12.67
N GLU A 140 -0.87 13.89 13.85
CA GLU A 140 -1.56 14.46 15.04
C GLU A 140 -1.85 15.94 14.88
N ASN A 141 -1.12 16.64 13.99
CA ASN A 141 -1.27 18.06 13.72
C ASN A 141 -2.22 18.34 12.53
N PHE A 142 -2.69 17.32 11.84
CA PHE A 142 -3.59 17.51 10.70
C PHE A 142 -5.04 17.66 11.17
N GLU A 143 -5.78 18.52 10.49
CA GLU A 143 -7.20 18.67 10.75
C GLU A 143 -7.95 17.42 10.32
N VAL A 144 -8.79 16.88 11.21
CA VAL A 144 -9.49 15.61 10.95
C VAL A 144 -10.91 15.89 10.48
N GLY A 145 -11.31 15.28 9.36
CA GLY A 145 -12.65 15.37 8.78
C GLY A 145 -12.91 16.63 7.95
N THR A 146 -11.92 17.52 7.83
CA THR A 146 -12.05 18.79 7.09
C THR A 146 -11.42 18.70 5.69
N ILE A 147 -11.80 19.62 4.80
CA ILE A 147 -11.17 19.81 3.48
C ILE A 147 -9.69 20.22 3.68
N ASN A 148 -9.43 21.07 4.66
CA ASN A 148 -8.06 21.50 4.93
C ASN A 148 -7.19 20.32 5.37
N GLY A 149 -7.68 19.43 6.22
CA GLY A 149 -6.97 18.20 6.59
C GLY A 149 -6.71 17.30 5.39
N LEU A 150 -7.67 17.15 4.49
CA LEU A 150 -7.49 16.41 3.25
C LEU A 150 -6.38 17.03 2.37
N LYS A 151 -6.36 18.37 2.24
CA LYS A 151 -5.29 19.10 1.54
C LYS A 151 -3.93 18.97 2.21
N GLN A 152 -3.86 18.93 3.54
CA GLN A 152 -2.63 18.70 4.29
C GLN A 152 -2.04 17.33 4.00
N ILE A 153 -2.87 16.26 4.00
CA ILE A 153 -2.45 14.91 3.65
C ILE A 153 -1.92 14.88 2.21
N HIS A 154 -2.70 15.37 1.25
CA HIS A 154 -2.31 15.38 -0.16
C HIS A 154 -1.03 16.21 -0.39
N GLY A 155 -0.95 17.39 0.22
CA GLY A 155 0.22 18.27 0.16
C GLY A 155 1.49 17.60 0.69
N TYR A 156 1.37 16.83 1.78
CA TYR A 156 2.49 16.08 2.32
C TYR A 156 2.92 14.92 1.40
N LEU A 157 1.96 14.09 0.95
CA LEU A 157 2.26 12.92 0.11
C LEU A 157 2.90 13.30 -1.22
N PHE A 158 2.41 14.37 -1.85
CA PHE A 158 2.77 14.72 -3.23
C PHE A 158 3.57 16.02 -3.37
N GLY A 159 3.89 16.71 -2.26
CA GLY A 159 4.72 17.91 -2.26
C GLY A 159 6.10 17.66 -2.86
N GLY A 160 6.49 18.47 -3.85
CA GLY A 160 7.72 18.28 -4.62
C GLY A 160 7.65 17.17 -5.70
N LEU A 161 6.49 16.47 -5.80
CA LEU A 161 6.25 15.45 -6.84
C LEU A 161 5.25 15.95 -7.88
N TYR A 162 4.24 16.70 -7.44
CA TYR A 162 3.28 17.40 -8.31
C TYR A 162 3.24 18.88 -7.97
N ASP A 163 3.11 19.73 -8.98
CA ASP A 163 2.95 21.19 -8.84
C ASP A 163 1.58 21.58 -8.24
N PHE A 164 0.59 20.68 -8.30
CA PHE A 164 -0.75 20.83 -7.73
C PHE A 164 -0.91 20.17 -6.35
N ALA A 165 0.17 19.70 -5.71
CA ALA A 165 0.09 19.06 -4.40
C ALA A 165 -0.65 19.94 -3.38
N GLY A 166 -1.68 19.38 -2.71
CA GLY A 166 -2.52 20.10 -1.76
C GLY A 166 -3.49 21.12 -2.35
N LYS A 167 -3.60 21.21 -3.69
CA LYS A 167 -4.48 22.18 -4.37
C LYS A 167 -5.69 21.48 -4.97
N ILE A 168 -6.90 21.99 -4.67
CA ILE A 168 -8.11 21.51 -5.30
C ILE A 168 -8.07 21.79 -6.82
N ARG A 169 -8.49 20.81 -7.62
CA ARG A 169 -8.50 20.93 -9.08
C ARG A 169 -9.50 21.98 -9.57
N THR A 170 -9.16 22.58 -10.68
CA THR A 170 -10.00 23.55 -11.41
C THR A 170 -10.41 23.03 -12.79
N VAL A 171 -10.16 21.76 -13.08
CA VAL A 171 -10.47 21.09 -14.33
C VAL A 171 -11.38 19.89 -14.10
N ASN A 172 -12.22 19.58 -15.08
CA ASN A 172 -13.01 18.35 -15.05
C ASN A 172 -12.12 17.14 -15.30
N ILE A 173 -12.39 16.06 -14.60
CA ILE A 173 -11.66 14.79 -14.74
C ILE A 173 -12.65 13.62 -14.80
N SER A 174 -12.23 12.55 -15.46
CA SER A 174 -12.98 11.31 -15.58
C SER A 174 -12.03 10.11 -15.55
N LYS A 175 -12.54 8.95 -15.14
CA LYS A 175 -11.80 7.68 -15.12
C LYS A 175 -12.77 6.54 -15.48
N GLY A 176 -12.38 5.66 -16.41
CA GLY A 176 -13.18 4.50 -16.78
C GLY A 176 -14.61 4.83 -17.28
N GLY A 177 -14.81 5.99 -17.92
CA GLY A 177 -16.12 6.44 -18.37
C GLY A 177 -16.98 7.14 -17.31
N PHE A 178 -16.54 7.15 -16.04
CA PHE A 178 -17.18 7.88 -14.95
C PHE A 178 -16.64 9.32 -14.88
N SER A 179 -17.54 10.32 -14.86
CA SER A 179 -17.22 11.74 -14.66
C SER A 179 -17.39 12.10 -13.20
N PHE A 180 -16.31 12.60 -12.57
CA PHE A 180 -16.35 13.08 -11.19
C PHE A 180 -17.08 14.44 -11.10
N ALA A 181 -17.23 14.98 -9.90
CA ALA A 181 -17.90 16.26 -9.69
C ALA A 181 -17.33 17.34 -10.61
N ALA A 182 -18.23 18.14 -11.22
CA ALA A 182 -17.82 19.22 -12.11
C ALA A 182 -16.98 20.27 -11.36
N ALA A 183 -15.88 20.72 -11.98
CA ALA A 183 -14.94 21.63 -11.34
C ALA A 183 -15.57 22.95 -10.88
N GLU A 184 -16.56 23.44 -11.62
CA GLU A 184 -17.28 24.69 -11.29
C GLU A 184 -18.07 24.61 -9.98
N PHE A 185 -18.56 23.41 -9.60
CA PHE A 185 -19.33 23.19 -8.37
C PHE A 185 -18.49 22.51 -7.28
N LEU A 186 -17.24 22.16 -7.55
CA LEU A 186 -16.45 21.32 -6.67
C LEU A 186 -16.25 21.92 -5.27
N ILE A 187 -15.98 23.21 -5.18
CA ILE A 187 -15.80 23.89 -3.88
C ILE A 187 -17.07 23.79 -3.04
N GLN A 188 -18.24 24.10 -3.63
CA GLN A 188 -19.53 24.02 -2.94
C GLN A 188 -19.85 22.56 -2.54
N THR A 189 -19.54 21.60 -3.39
CA THR A 189 -19.69 20.17 -3.09
C THR A 189 -18.83 19.77 -1.89
N LEU A 190 -17.58 20.18 -1.86
CA LEU A 190 -16.66 19.89 -0.75
C LEU A 190 -17.14 20.51 0.57
N GLU A 191 -17.62 21.75 0.56
CA GLU A 191 -18.19 22.40 1.74
C GLU A 191 -19.43 21.66 2.27
N THR A 192 -20.22 21.05 1.38
CA THR A 192 -21.36 20.21 1.75
C THR A 192 -20.87 18.91 2.40
N ILE A 193 -19.88 18.24 1.79
CA ILE A 193 -19.30 17.02 2.33
C ILE A 193 -18.66 17.26 3.70
N GLU A 194 -17.95 18.37 3.88
CA GLU A 194 -17.33 18.72 5.17
C GLU A 194 -18.33 18.76 6.32
N LYS A 195 -19.57 19.22 6.06
CA LYS A 195 -20.66 19.32 7.04
C LYS A 195 -21.41 18.01 7.29
N MET A 196 -21.12 16.94 6.54
CA MET A 196 -21.77 15.65 6.76
C MET A 196 -21.44 15.08 8.14
N SER A 197 -22.40 14.36 8.72
CA SER A 197 -22.26 13.69 10.03
C SER A 197 -21.07 12.71 10.05
N GLU A 198 -20.44 12.60 11.21
CA GLU A 198 -19.39 11.65 11.55
C GLU A 198 -19.72 10.85 12.82
N GLU A 199 -21.01 10.81 13.22
CA GLU A 199 -21.43 10.21 14.50
C GLU A 199 -21.37 8.68 14.49
N THR A 200 -21.69 8.07 13.35
CA THR A 200 -21.72 6.63 13.19
C THR A 200 -20.72 6.18 12.12
N PHE A 201 -20.39 4.89 12.14
CA PHE A 201 -19.59 4.27 11.08
C PHE A 201 -20.18 4.49 9.68
N ASP A 202 -21.50 4.33 9.58
CA ASP A 202 -22.21 4.50 8.32
C ASP A 202 -22.18 5.95 7.80
N ASP A 203 -22.28 6.94 8.71
CA ASP A 203 -22.12 8.35 8.38
C ASP A 203 -20.72 8.64 7.83
N ILE A 204 -19.70 8.13 8.52
CA ILE A 204 -18.30 8.32 8.12
C ILE A 204 -18.02 7.69 6.74
N VAL A 205 -18.56 6.47 6.50
CA VAL A 205 -18.41 5.82 5.18
C VAL A 205 -19.17 6.56 4.10
N ASN A 206 -20.36 7.08 4.37
CA ASN A 206 -21.09 7.93 3.42
C ASN A 206 -20.27 9.17 3.05
N LYS A 207 -19.73 9.86 4.06
CA LYS A 207 -18.85 11.02 3.84
C LYS A 207 -17.61 10.66 3.00
N TYR A 208 -17.02 9.50 3.25
CA TYR A 208 -15.91 8.98 2.47
C TYR A 208 -16.29 8.69 1.01
N VAL A 209 -17.45 8.09 0.77
CA VAL A 209 -17.97 7.83 -0.59
C VAL A 209 -18.17 9.13 -1.35
N GLU A 210 -18.84 10.11 -0.74
CA GLU A 210 -19.06 11.43 -1.35
C GLU A 210 -17.73 12.14 -1.69
N MET A 211 -16.73 12.02 -0.82
CA MET A 211 -15.39 12.56 -1.09
C MET A 211 -14.71 11.88 -2.29
N ASN A 212 -14.88 10.56 -2.45
CA ASN A 212 -14.38 9.84 -3.61
C ASN A 212 -15.14 10.24 -4.90
N ILE A 213 -16.44 10.51 -4.85
CA ILE A 213 -17.22 11.02 -5.97
C ILE A 213 -16.78 12.43 -6.34
N ALA A 214 -16.54 13.28 -5.35
CA ALA A 214 -16.04 14.63 -5.56
C ALA A 214 -14.67 14.65 -6.25
N HIS A 215 -13.76 13.74 -5.87
CA HIS A 215 -12.42 13.56 -6.46
C HIS A 215 -11.66 14.88 -6.56
N PRO A 216 -11.30 15.51 -5.42
CA PRO A 216 -10.90 16.92 -5.37
C PRO A 216 -9.54 17.24 -5.99
N PHE A 217 -8.67 16.27 -6.21
CA PHE A 217 -7.34 16.48 -6.78
C PHE A 217 -7.24 15.94 -8.20
N ARG A 218 -6.22 16.39 -8.96
CA ARG A 218 -5.97 15.88 -10.31
C ARG A 218 -5.50 14.42 -10.29
N GLU A 219 -4.72 14.03 -9.25
CA GLU A 219 -4.19 12.70 -9.03
C GLU A 219 -4.04 12.45 -7.52
N GLY A 220 -3.89 11.20 -7.08
CA GLY A 220 -3.62 10.86 -5.67
C GLY A 220 -4.84 10.86 -4.74
N ASN A 221 -6.05 10.96 -5.28
CA ASN A 221 -7.27 11.02 -4.47
C ASN A 221 -7.45 9.79 -3.59
N GLY A 222 -7.39 8.58 -4.16
CA GLY A 222 -7.62 7.34 -3.41
C GLY A 222 -6.65 7.19 -2.24
N ARG A 223 -5.34 7.40 -2.46
CA ARG A 223 -4.31 7.34 -1.42
C ARG A 223 -4.53 8.34 -0.30
N THR A 224 -4.95 9.55 -0.65
CA THR A 224 -5.23 10.63 0.30
C THR A 224 -6.51 10.38 1.09
N THR A 225 -7.60 9.99 0.41
CA THR A 225 -8.91 9.81 1.05
C THR A 225 -8.95 8.60 1.98
N ARG A 226 -8.17 7.55 1.72
CA ARG A 226 -8.06 6.40 2.65
C ARG A 226 -7.39 6.79 3.97
N ILE A 227 -6.33 7.59 3.94
CA ILE A 227 -5.72 8.13 5.16
C ILE A 227 -6.70 9.06 5.89
N TRP A 228 -7.39 9.92 5.15
CA TRP A 228 -8.39 10.83 5.72
C TRP A 228 -9.54 10.07 6.41
N LEU A 229 -10.05 8.98 5.80
CA LEU A 229 -11.01 8.08 6.41
C LEU A 229 -10.51 7.50 7.73
N ASP A 230 -9.29 6.94 7.75
CA ASP A 230 -8.71 6.35 8.95
C ASP A 230 -8.54 7.37 10.08
N LEU A 231 -8.21 8.62 9.77
CA LEU A 231 -8.14 9.70 10.77
C LEU A 231 -9.52 10.01 11.37
N ILE A 232 -10.58 10.06 10.56
CA ILE A 232 -11.95 10.28 11.05
C ILE A 232 -12.39 9.11 11.94
N LEU A 233 -12.22 7.87 11.47
CA LEU A 233 -12.55 6.67 12.25
C LEU A 233 -11.78 6.62 13.57
N LYS A 234 -10.49 6.97 13.56
CA LYS A 234 -9.65 7.02 14.77
C LYS A 234 -10.15 8.06 15.76
N LYS A 235 -10.50 9.25 15.28
CA LYS A 235 -10.98 10.35 16.14
C LYS A 235 -12.33 10.02 16.75
N GLN A 236 -13.30 9.59 15.92
CA GLN A 236 -14.70 9.46 16.32
C GLN A 236 -14.99 8.11 17.00
N LEU A 237 -14.46 7.01 16.48
CA LEU A 237 -14.85 5.66 16.88
C LEU A 237 -13.73 4.88 17.59
N LYS A 238 -12.49 5.43 17.65
CA LYS A 238 -11.30 4.70 18.11
C LYS A 238 -11.07 3.40 17.32
N LYS A 239 -11.30 3.46 16.01
CA LYS A 239 -11.15 2.37 15.05
C LYS A 239 -10.36 2.86 13.83
N CYS A 240 -9.87 1.93 13.03
CA CYS A 240 -9.29 2.18 11.71
C CYS A 240 -9.53 0.97 10.82
N ILE A 241 -9.17 1.06 9.54
CA ILE A 241 -9.32 -0.02 8.58
C ILE A 241 -8.00 -0.80 8.48
N ASP A 242 -8.05 -2.11 8.62
CA ASP A 242 -6.97 -2.99 8.19
C ASP A 242 -7.09 -3.22 6.67
N TRP A 243 -6.49 -2.34 5.89
CA TRP A 243 -6.54 -2.39 4.42
C TRP A 243 -6.00 -3.70 3.84
N SER A 244 -5.14 -4.41 4.57
CA SER A 244 -4.59 -5.69 4.14
C SER A 244 -5.60 -6.84 4.11
N LEU A 245 -6.77 -6.66 4.71
CA LEU A 245 -7.87 -7.62 4.69
C LEU A 245 -8.81 -7.41 3.48
N ILE A 246 -8.58 -6.37 2.68
CA ILE A 246 -9.47 -5.98 1.59
C ILE A 246 -8.80 -6.31 0.25
N ASN A 247 -9.47 -7.12 -0.57
CA ASN A 247 -9.01 -7.43 -1.91
C ASN A 247 -9.20 -6.22 -2.85
N LYS A 248 -8.19 -5.91 -3.69
CA LYS A 248 -8.16 -4.81 -4.64
C LYS A 248 -9.41 -4.76 -5.52
N ASN A 249 -9.71 -5.85 -6.22
CA ASN A 249 -10.80 -5.88 -7.19
C ASN A 249 -12.16 -5.73 -6.50
N THR A 250 -12.35 -6.38 -5.35
CA THR A 250 -13.58 -6.24 -4.56
C THR A 250 -13.76 -4.79 -4.07
N TYR A 251 -12.68 -4.15 -3.62
CA TYR A 251 -12.71 -2.75 -3.18
C TYR A 251 -13.07 -1.80 -4.33
N LEU A 252 -12.39 -1.93 -5.48
CA LEU A 252 -12.65 -1.05 -6.63
C LEU A 252 -14.07 -1.19 -7.15
N LEU A 253 -14.60 -2.42 -7.26
CA LEU A 253 -15.99 -2.68 -7.65
C LEU A 253 -16.99 -2.11 -6.64
N ALA A 254 -16.74 -2.27 -5.34
CA ALA A 254 -17.60 -1.73 -4.30
C ALA A 254 -17.60 -0.18 -4.31
N MET A 255 -16.44 0.45 -4.57
CA MET A 255 -16.35 1.90 -4.74
C MET A 255 -17.06 2.40 -5.99
N GLU A 256 -16.98 1.69 -7.12
CA GLU A 256 -17.71 2.02 -8.34
C GLU A 256 -19.22 1.97 -8.12
N LYS A 257 -19.72 0.92 -7.49
CA LYS A 257 -21.14 0.76 -7.15
C LYS A 257 -21.62 1.77 -6.12
N SER A 258 -20.75 2.24 -5.24
CA SER A 258 -21.11 3.14 -4.13
C SER A 258 -21.68 4.47 -4.57
N VAL A 259 -21.50 4.86 -5.82
CA VAL A 259 -22.14 6.04 -6.44
C VAL A 259 -23.67 5.94 -6.40
N VAL A 260 -24.22 4.72 -6.48
CA VAL A 260 -25.66 4.44 -6.47
C VAL A 260 -26.08 3.79 -5.16
N ASP A 261 -25.30 2.84 -4.67
CA ASP A 261 -25.57 2.08 -3.44
C ASP A 261 -24.27 1.79 -2.67
N SER A 262 -24.14 2.41 -1.51
CA SER A 262 -22.97 2.27 -0.64
C SER A 262 -22.97 1.01 0.24
N THR A 263 -23.94 0.11 0.10
CA THR A 263 -24.09 -1.08 0.96
C THR A 263 -22.86 -1.99 0.91
N GLU A 264 -22.36 -2.31 -0.30
CA GLU A 264 -21.22 -3.22 -0.45
C GLU A 264 -19.94 -2.66 0.17
N ILE A 265 -19.64 -1.37 -0.07
CA ILE A 265 -18.44 -0.74 0.51
C ILE A 265 -18.53 -0.65 2.03
N LYS A 266 -19.72 -0.37 2.61
CA LYS A 266 -19.94 -0.37 4.05
C LYS A 266 -19.66 -1.74 4.67
N ILE A 267 -20.18 -2.80 4.08
CA ILE A 267 -19.93 -4.18 4.55
C ILE A 267 -18.45 -4.51 4.48
N LEU A 268 -17.80 -4.19 3.35
CA LEU A 268 -16.38 -4.45 3.13
C LEU A 268 -15.50 -3.76 4.16
N LEU A 269 -15.69 -2.46 4.37
CA LEU A 269 -14.93 -1.68 5.34
C LEU A 269 -15.25 -2.10 6.78
N LYS A 270 -16.50 -2.46 7.10
CA LYS A 270 -16.90 -2.91 8.43
C LYS A 270 -16.22 -4.23 8.81
N ASN A 271 -16.06 -5.15 7.86
CA ASN A 271 -15.37 -6.42 8.08
C ASN A 271 -13.85 -6.26 8.30
N ALA A 272 -13.27 -5.17 7.82
CA ALA A 272 -11.86 -4.81 8.01
C ALA A 272 -11.64 -3.82 9.16
N LEU A 273 -12.69 -3.42 9.88
CA LEU A 273 -12.61 -2.46 10.98
C LEU A 273 -11.91 -3.07 12.19
N THR A 274 -10.94 -2.37 12.75
CA THR A 274 -10.14 -2.85 13.89
C THR A 274 -9.93 -1.74 14.93
N ASP A 275 -9.61 -2.14 16.16
CA ASP A 275 -9.21 -1.24 17.26
C ASP A 275 -7.68 -1.07 17.39
N LYS A 276 -6.91 -1.67 16.50
CA LYS A 276 -5.44 -1.59 16.48
C LYS A 276 -4.92 -0.24 15.96
N ILE A 277 -5.46 0.85 16.50
CA ILE A 277 -5.20 2.23 16.03
C ILE A 277 -3.76 2.73 16.19
N ASN A 278 -2.90 1.96 16.86
CA ASN A 278 -1.47 2.26 17.06
C ASN A 278 -0.56 1.11 16.60
N ASP A 279 -1.08 0.14 15.85
CA ASP A 279 -0.29 -0.97 15.32
C ASP A 279 0.48 -0.51 14.07
N ARG A 280 1.77 -0.22 14.27
CA ARG A 280 2.64 0.27 13.22
C ARG A 280 2.78 -0.71 12.05
N GLU A 281 2.89 -2.01 12.33
CA GLU A 281 3.05 -3.03 11.29
C GLU A 281 1.81 -3.09 10.39
N MET A 282 0.62 -3.02 11.01
CA MET A 282 -0.65 -2.95 10.28
C MET A 282 -0.73 -1.70 9.40
N PHE A 283 -0.34 -0.53 9.92
CA PHE A 283 -0.36 0.69 9.12
C PHE A 283 0.62 0.66 7.95
N MET A 284 1.84 0.15 8.15
CA MET A 284 2.82 0.01 7.06
C MET A 284 2.29 -0.92 5.97
N LYS A 285 1.72 -2.06 6.36
CA LYS A 285 1.06 -2.98 5.44
C LYS A 285 -0.14 -2.33 4.74
N GLY A 286 -0.93 -1.57 5.46
CA GLY A 286 -2.07 -0.83 4.94
C GLY A 286 -1.67 0.20 3.88
N ILE A 287 -0.55 0.89 4.04
CA ILE A 287 0.01 1.79 3.02
C ILE A 287 0.35 1.01 1.75
N ASP A 288 1.01 -0.14 1.87
CA ASP A 288 1.36 -0.96 0.71
C ASP A 288 0.11 -1.36 -0.09
N TYR A 289 -0.94 -1.83 0.59
CA TYR A 289 -2.22 -2.16 -0.05
C TYR A 289 -2.91 -0.94 -0.66
N SER A 290 -2.90 0.19 0.04
CA SER A 290 -3.48 1.44 -0.47
C SER A 290 -2.84 1.90 -1.77
N TYR A 291 -1.53 1.75 -1.92
CA TYR A 291 -0.83 2.07 -3.17
C TYR A 291 -1.08 1.02 -4.25
N TYR A 292 -1.10 -0.26 -3.87
CA TYR A 292 -1.43 -1.36 -4.78
C TYR A 292 -2.81 -1.22 -5.42
N TYR A 293 -3.82 -0.67 -4.73
CA TYR A 293 -5.14 -0.43 -5.32
C TYR A 293 -5.11 0.56 -6.49
N GLU A 294 -4.11 1.43 -6.57
CA GLU A 294 -3.97 2.40 -7.66
C GLU A 294 -3.14 1.88 -8.84
N GLU A 295 -2.46 0.73 -8.70
CA GLU A 295 -1.70 0.14 -9.80
C GLU A 295 -2.66 -0.27 -10.93
N ILE A 296 -2.36 0.21 -12.14
CA ILE A 296 -3.11 -0.19 -13.35
C ILE A 296 -2.66 -1.59 -13.71
N ASP A 297 -3.61 -2.50 -13.89
CA ASP A 297 -3.32 -3.85 -14.40
C ASP A 297 -2.77 -3.74 -15.82
N ASN A 298 -1.45 -3.84 -15.98
CA ASN A 298 -0.78 -3.88 -17.29
C ASN A 298 -0.97 -5.23 -18.01
N ASN A 299 -2.04 -5.96 -17.71
CA ASN A 299 -2.38 -7.26 -18.28
C ASN A 299 -3.52 -7.15 -19.32
N VAL A 300 -3.58 -6.06 -20.11
CA VAL A 300 -4.43 -5.99 -21.29
C VAL A 300 -3.55 -5.80 -22.53
#